data_423d0c9d0c09411c1fe89a2e2f845bb5
#
_entry.id   423d0c9d0c09411c1fe89a2e2f845bb5
#
_cell.length_a   1.000
_cell.length_b   1.000
_cell.length_c   1.000
_cell.angle_alpha   90.00
_cell.angle_beta   90.00
_cell.angle_gamma   90.00
#
_symmetry.space_group_name_H-M   'P 1'
#
loop_
_entity.id
_entity.type
_entity.pdbx_description
1 polymer ?
#
loop_
_entity_poly.entity_id
_entity_poly.type
_entity_poly.pdbx_seq_one_letter_code
_entity_poly.pdbx_strand_id
1 'polypeptide(L)'
;MRFWLLLITALFLAGCSSHRAPAPNARLSDSIAVIAGLNDQLQTWHGTPYRYGGMSRSGVDCSGFVLMTMRDKFDLQLPRDTRTQSKIGTEIAKDDLLPGDLVFFKTGSGESGLHVGIYDTNNQFIHASTSRGVMRSSLDNVYWRKNFWQARRI
;
A
#
# COMPACT_ATOMS: atom_id res chain seq x y z
N MET A 1 -51.44 -22.97 45.53
CA MET A 1 -50.22 -23.37 44.78
C MET A 1 -49.95 -22.28 43.75
N ARG A 2 -48.97 -21.43 44.01
CA ARG A 2 -48.61 -20.29 43.13
C ARG A 2 -47.41 -20.69 42.29
N PHE A 3 -47.59 -20.87 40.99
CA PHE A 3 -46.52 -21.12 40.03
C PHE A 3 -45.86 -19.77 39.70
N TRP A 4 -44.60 -19.60 40.11
CA TRP A 4 -43.76 -18.51 39.69
C TRP A 4 -43.11 -18.89 38.36
N LEU A 5 -43.55 -18.27 37.28
CA LEU A 5 -42.89 -18.31 36.00
C LEU A 5 -41.71 -17.32 36.04
N LEU A 6 -40.50 -17.84 36.17
CA LEU A 6 -39.27 -17.09 35.97
C LEU A 6 -39.04 -16.91 34.45
N LEU A 7 -39.30 -15.71 33.98
CA LEU A 7 -38.99 -15.29 32.61
C LEU A 7 -37.47 -14.96 32.55
N ILE A 8 -36.66 -15.88 32.03
CA ILE A 8 -35.25 -15.61 31.78
C ILE A 8 -35.16 -14.86 30.45
N THR A 9 -35.00 -13.54 30.51
CA THR A 9 -34.65 -12.71 29.34
C THR A 9 -33.17 -12.91 29.05
N ALA A 10 -32.89 -13.72 28.05
CA ALA A 10 -31.54 -13.86 27.48
C ALA A 10 -31.18 -12.57 26.70
N LEU A 11 -30.34 -11.74 27.32
CA LEU A 11 -29.80 -10.52 26.71
C LEU A 11 -28.71 -10.96 25.72
N PHE A 12 -29.05 -11.02 24.42
CA PHE A 12 -28.08 -11.22 23.35
C PHE A 12 -27.22 -9.95 23.22
N LEU A 13 -26.04 -9.96 23.83
CA LEU A 13 -24.99 -9.00 23.54
C LEU A 13 -24.46 -9.31 22.14
N ALA A 14 -25.03 -8.64 21.13
CA ALA A 14 -24.45 -8.57 19.81
C ALA A 14 -23.13 -7.79 19.90
N GLY A 15 -22.03 -8.49 20.14
CA GLY A 15 -20.69 -7.93 20.08
C GLY A 15 -20.43 -7.47 18.65
N CYS A 16 -20.44 -6.17 18.39
CA CYS A 16 -19.88 -5.60 17.18
C CYS A 16 -18.39 -5.97 17.15
N SER A 17 -18.06 -7.02 16.37
CA SER A 17 -16.68 -7.32 16.04
C SER A 17 -16.18 -6.19 15.15
N SER A 18 -15.59 -5.16 15.72
CA SER A 18 -14.88 -4.13 14.99
C SER A 18 -13.66 -4.79 14.34
N HIS A 19 -13.74 -5.02 13.05
CA HIS A 19 -12.63 -5.52 12.25
C HIS A 19 -11.56 -4.42 12.24
N ARG A 20 -10.65 -4.48 13.21
CA ARG A 20 -9.53 -3.52 13.27
C ARG A 20 -8.50 -3.92 12.23
N ALA A 21 -8.24 -3.03 11.28
CA ALA A 21 -7.17 -3.23 10.32
C ALA A 21 -5.82 -3.47 11.04
N PRO A 22 -4.94 -4.33 10.48
CA PRO A 22 -3.62 -4.58 11.07
C PRO A 22 -2.83 -3.30 11.26
N ALA A 23 -2.09 -3.20 12.36
CA ALA A 23 -1.19 -2.08 12.61
C ALA A 23 -0.01 -2.11 11.63
N PRO A 24 0.50 -0.96 11.17
CA PRO A 24 1.70 -0.88 10.36
C PRO A 24 2.94 -1.25 11.17
N ASN A 25 4.04 -1.57 10.46
CA ASN A 25 5.37 -1.69 11.06
C ASN A 25 5.69 -0.45 11.89
N ALA A 26 6.41 -0.61 13.00
CA ALA A 26 6.75 0.50 13.90
C ALA A 26 7.42 1.69 13.17
N ARG A 27 8.19 1.43 12.11
CA ARG A 27 8.84 2.45 11.26
C ARG A 27 7.88 3.20 10.34
N LEU A 28 6.68 2.65 10.11
CA LEU A 28 5.61 3.24 9.32
C LEU A 28 4.40 3.67 10.17
N SER A 29 4.53 3.65 11.49
CA SER A 29 3.40 3.95 12.41
C SER A 29 3.09 5.44 12.55
N ASP A 30 4.08 6.32 12.30
CA ASP A 30 3.90 7.77 12.29
C ASP A 30 3.56 8.24 10.87
N SER A 31 2.28 8.41 10.58
CA SER A 31 1.82 8.82 9.25
C SER A 31 2.38 10.17 8.78
N ILE A 32 2.66 11.10 9.70
CA ILE A 32 3.23 12.42 9.33
C ILE A 32 4.68 12.23 8.86
N ALA A 33 5.46 11.46 9.60
CA ALA A 33 6.84 11.15 9.23
C ALA A 33 6.90 10.33 7.92
N VAL A 34 5.98 9.39 7.72
CA VAL A 34 5.89 8.60 6.49
C VAL A 34 5.57 9.50 5.29
N ILE A 35 4.56 10.36 5.39
CA ILE A 35 4.20 11.31 4.32
C ILE A 35 5.39 12.22 3.98
N ALA A 36 6.08 12.74 4.99
CA ALA A 36 7.26 13.57 4.77
C ALA A 36 8.38 12.81 4.04
N GLY A 37 8.66 11.57 4.45
CA GLY A 37 9.64 10.69 3.79
C GLY A 37 9.28 10.37 2.34
N LEU A 38 8.00 10.08 2.06
CA LEU A 38 7.51 9.82 0.70
C LEU A 38 7.60 11.06 -0.18
N ASN A 39 7.28 12.25 0.35
CA ASN A 39 7.41 13.50 -0.38
C ASN A 39 8.88 13.81 -0.73
N ASP A 40 9.79 13.65 0.21
CA ASP A 40 11.22 13.84 -0.02
C ASP A 40 11.76 12.85 -1.07
N GLN A 41 11.34 11.58 -1.00
CA GLN A 41 11.70 10.58 -2.00
C GLN A 41 11.15 10.96 -3.38
N LEU A 42 9.90 11.39 -3.46
CA LEU A 42 9.29 11.83 -4.72
C LEU A 42 10.05 13.02 -5.32
N GLN A 43 10.41 14.03 -4.52
CA GLN A 43 11.21 15.17 -4.99
C GLN A 43 12.57 14.71 -5.54
N THR A 44 13.23 13.82 -4.83
CA THR A 44 14.56 13.32 -5.21
C THR A 44 14.52 12.51 -6.51
N TRP A 45 13.45 11.75 -6.75
CA TRP A 45 13.35 10.80 -7.87
C TRP A 45 12.40 11.26 -8.98
N HIS A 46 11.69 12.36 -8.82
CA HIS A 46 10.70 12.82 -9.80
C HIS A 46 11.27 12.86 -11.22
N GLY A 47 10.53 12.26 -12.16
CA GLY A 47 10.94 12.21 -13.55
C GLY A 47 12.04 11.19 -13.88
N THR A 48 12.57 10.46 -12.89
CA THR A 48 13.49 9.34 -13.18
C THR A 48 12.81 8.37 -14.15
N PRO A 49 13.43 8.08 -15.32
CA PRO A 49 12.77 7.28 -16.35
C PRO A 49 12.56 5.84 -15.89
N TYR A 50 11.50 5.22 -16.40
CA TYR A 50 11.28 3.78 -16.18
C TYR A 50 12.33 2.96 -16.91
N ARG A 51 12.95 2.03 -16.21
CA ARG A 51 13.89 1.08 -16.78
C ARG A 51 13.72 -0.27 -16.10
N TYR A 52 13.32 -1.29 -16.85
CA TYR A 52 13.19 -2.65 -16.31
C TYR A 52 14.51 -3.12 -15.68
N GLY A 53 14.43 -3.65 -14.45
CA GLY A 53 15.61 -4.05 -13.66
C GLY A 53 16.41 -2.90 -13.08
N GLY A 54 16.05 -1.65 -13.38
CA GLY A 54 16.75 -0.47 -12.90
C GLY A 54 16.56 -0.22 -11.39
N MET A 55 17.62 0.32 -10.75
CA MET A 55 17.63 0.66 -9.32
C MET A 55 18.41 1.95 -9.07
N SER A 56 18.42 2.87 -10.01
CA SER A 56 19.14 4.13 -9.89
C SER A 56 18.35 5.30 -10.49
N ARG A 57 18.81 6.52 -10.26
CA ARG A 57 18.22 7.74 -10.84
C ARG A 57 18.43 7.84 -12.37
N SER A 58 19.26 6.98 -12.95
CA SER A 58 19.37 6.84 -14.41
C SER A 58 18.27 5.97 -15.02
N GLY A 59 17.53 5.24 -14.19
CA GLY A 59 16.42 4.40 -14.56
C GLY A 59 16.03 3.45 -13.44
N VAL A 60 14.73 3.31 -13.20
CA VAL A 60 14.17 2.49 -12.13
C VAL A 60 12.87 1.84 -12.59
N ASP A 61 12.63 0.57 -12.20
CA ASP A 61 11.32 -0.04 -12.37
C ASP A 61 10.42 0.15 -11.12
N CYS A 62 9.17 -0.30 -11.19
CA CYS A 62 8.20 -0.05 -10.13
C CYS A 62 8.61 -0.68 -8.79
N SER A 63 9.01 -1.95 -8.77
CA SER A 63 9.43 -2.64 -7.55
C SER A 63 10.80 -2.16 -7.05
N GLY A 64 11.69 -1.75 -7.95
CA GLY A 64 12.97 -1.12 -7.59
C GLY A 64 12.75 0.22 -6.89
N PHE A 65 11.87 1.07 -7.39
CA PHE A 65 11.52 2.34 -6.74
C PHE A 65 10.94 2.12 -5.34
N VAL A 66 10.02 1.16 -5.19
CA VAL A 66 9.45 0.79 -3.88
C VAL A 66 10.53 0.30 -2.93
N LEU A 67 11.41 -0.63 -3.37
CA LEU A 67 12.52 -1.15 -2.56
C LEU A 67 13.44 -0.02 -2.10
N MET A 68 13.88 0.85 -3.03
CA MET A 68 14.77 1.96 -2.72
C MET A 68 14.12 2.94 -1.73
N THR A 69 12.85 3.25 -1.91
CA THR A 69 12.12 4.14 -1.01
C THR A 69 12.03 3.58 0.41
N MET A 70 11.62 2.31 0.52
CA MET A 70 11.46 1.65 1.82
C MET A 70 12.80 1.52 2.56
N ARG A 71 13.88 1.21 1.83
CA ARG A 71 15.22 1.15 2.40
C ARG A 71 15.72 2.53 2.83
N ASP A 72 15.67 3.50 1.95
CA ASP A 72 16.35 4.80 2.14
C ASP A 72 15.61 5.71 3.14
N LYS A 73 14.28 5.60 3.24
CA LYS A 73 13.45 6.46 4.09
C LYS A 73 13.00 5.80 5.39
N PHE A 74 12.83 4.47 5.38
CA PHE A 74 12.24 3.76 6.50
C PHE A 74 13.09 2.60 7.02
N ASP A 75 14.28 2.37 6.44
CA ASP A 75 15.21 1.28 6.79
C ASP A 75 14.51 -0.09 6.79
N LEU A 76 13.64 -0.31 5.81
CA LEU A 76 12.93 -1.56 5.58
C LEU A 76 13.46 -2.25 4.33
N GLN A 77 13.82 -3.53 4.48
CA GLN A 77 14.29 -4.34 3.36
C GLN A 77 13.12 -5.08 2.73
N LEU A 78 12.88 -4.84 1.44
CA LEU A 78 11.84 -5.51 0.67
C LEU A 78 12.44 -6.42 -0.40
N PRO A 79 11.67 -7.43 -0.87
CA PRO A 79 12.05 -8.20 -2.05
C PRO A 79 12.22 -7.32 -3.29
N ARG A 80 13.04 -7.78 -4.24
CA ARG A 80 13.36 -7.00 -5.45
C ARG A 80 12.19 -6.89 -6.44
N ASP A 81 11.38 -7.91 -6.56
CA ASP A 81 10.37 -8.01 -7.62
C ASP A 81 8.94 -7.81 -7.11
N THR A 82 8.06 -7.30 -7.98
CA THR A 82 6.68 -6.98 -7.68
C THR A 82 5.88 -8.19 -7.20
N ARG A 83 6.08 -9.37 -7.79
CA ARG A 83 5.35 -10.59 -7.43
C ARG A 83 5.64 -11.02 -5.99
N THR A 84 6.90 -10.95 -5.58
CA THR A 84 7.29 -11.29 -4.21
C THR A 84 6.85 -10.21 -3.22
N GLN A 85 6.95 -8.92 -3.59
CA GLN A 85 6.42 -7.83 -2.78
C GLN A 85 4.91 -7.97 -2.53
N SER A 86 4.15 -8.50 -3.49
CA SER A 86 2.70 -8.70 -3.36
C SER A 86 2.30 -9.80 -2.35
N LYS A 87 3.25 -10.55 -1.82
CA LYS A 87 3.03 -11.67 -0.89
C LYS A 87 3.50 -11.39 0.53
N ILE A 88 4.24 -10.32 0.76
CA ILE A 88 4.73 -9.96 2.10
C ILE A 88 3.71 -9.11 2.86
N GLY A 89 3.89 -9.03 4.18
CA GLY A 89 3.00 -8.26 5.05
C GLY A 89 1.58 -8.81 5.09
N THR A 90 0.63 -7.95 5.42
CA THR A 90 -0.78 -8.30 5.58
C THR A 90 -1.64 -7.61 4.51
N GLU A 91 -2.60 -8.33 3.94
CA GLU A 91 -3.55 -7.74 2.99
C GLU A 91 -4.45 -6.72 3.69
N ILE A 92 -4.65 -5.57 3.03
CA ILE A 92 -5.43 -4.44 3.54
C ILE A 92 -6.55 -4.13 2.55
N ALA A 93 -7.76 -3.88 3.09
CA ALA A 93 -8.84 -3.35 2.28
C ALA A 93 -8.49 -1.94 1.77
N LYS A 94 -8.99 -1.60 0.57
CA LYS A 94 -8.70 -0.31 -0.07
C LYS A 94 -9.11 0.87 0.82
N ASP A 95 -10.19 0.73 1.57
CA ASP A 95 -10.72 1.79 2.44
C ASP A 95 -9.92 1.95 3.76
N ASP A 96 -9.03 0.99 4.06
CA ASP A 96 -8.18 0.99 5.26
C ASP A 96 -6.73 1.41 4.97
N LEU A 97 -6.45 1.93 3.77
CA LEU A 97 -5.11 2.33 3.36
C LEU A 97 -4.53 3.43 4.25
N LEU A 98 -3.28 3.24 4.67
CA LEU A 98 -2.47 4.22 5.39
C LEU A 98 -1.20 4.56 4.59
N PRO A 99 -0.63 5.75 4.78
CA PRO A 99 0.65 6.11 4.18
C PRO A 99 1.73 5.03 4.42
N GLY A 100 2.41 4.62 3.35
CA GLY A 100 3.40 3.56 3.39
C GLY A 100 2.88 2.17 2.98
N ASP A 101 1.57 1.96 2.89
CA ASP A 101 1.02 0.71 2.35
C ASP A 101 1.38 0.54 0.87
N LEU A 102 1.66 -0.68 0.46
CA LEU A 102 1.93 -1.01 -0.93
C LEU A 102 0.62 -1.26 -1.68
N VAL A 103 0.46 -0.64 -2.84
CA VAL A 103 -0.69 -0.83 -3.73
C VAL A 103 -0.26 -1.51 -5.01
N PHE A 104 -0.99 -2.56 -5.40
CA PHE A 104 -0.66 -3.43 -6.53
C PHE A 104 -1.75 -3.41 -7.59
N PHE A 105 -1.30 -3.49 -8.85
CA PHE A 105 -2.18 -3.42 -10.02
C PHE A 105 -1.83 -4.53 -11.01
N LYS A 106 -2.85 -5.01 -11.74
CA LYS A 106 -2.70 -5.90 -12.90
C LYS A 106 -2.87 -5.07 -14.17
N THR A 107 -1.76 -4.61 -14.73
CA THR A 107 -1.77 -3.68 -15.87
C THR A 107 -1.55 -4.37 -17.21
N GLY A 108 -1.09 -5.63 -17.20
CA GLY A 108 -0.70 -6.35 -18.42
C GLY A 108 0.61 -5.84 -19.04
N SER A 109 1.23 -4.82 -18.45
CA SER A 109 2.52 -4.23 -18.89
C SER A 109 3.52 -4.23 -17.73
N GLY A 110 4.79 -3.96 -18.02
CA GLY A 110 5.87 -4.00 -17.03
C GLY A 110 6.27 -5.42 -16.67
N GLU A 111 6.87 -5.59 -15.50
CA GLU A 111 7.33 -6.88 -15.00
C GLU A 111 6.15 -7.82 -14.72
N SER A 112 6.07 -8.91 -15.45
CA SER A 112 5.02 -9.95 -15.28
C SER A 112 3.58 -9.43 -15.40
N GLY A 113 3.35 -8.27 -16.05
CA GLY A 113 2.02 -7.64 -16.13
C GLY A 113 1.52 -7.06 -14.81
N LEU A 114 2.40 -6.93 -13.82
CA LEU A 114 2.12 -6.38 -12.50
C LEU A 114 2.76 -5.01 -12.32
N HIS A 115 2.16 -4.18 -11.48
CA HIS A 115 2.68 -2.89 -11.10
C HIS A 115 2.51 -2.66 -9.60
N VAL A 116 3.41 -1.89 -9.01
CA VAL A 116 3.39 -1.56 -7.58
C VAL A 116 3.72 -0.09 -7.36
N GLY A 117 3.09 0.50 -6.36
CA GLY A 117 3.41 1.82 -5.83
C GLY A 117 3.24 1.86 -4.32
N ILE A 118 3.52 3.01 -3.73
CA ILE A 118 3.39 3.25 -2.30
C ILE A 118 2.27 4.26 -2.08
N TYR A 119 1.27 3.86 -1.31
CA TYR A 119 0.18 4.78 -0.94
C TYR A 119 0.73 5.94 -0.11
N ASP A 120 0.33 7.13 -0.46
CA ASP A 120 0.76 8.36 0.19
C ASP A 120 -0.36 8.89 1.10
N THR A 121 -1.27 9.68 0.53
CA THR A 121 -2.44 10.23 1.21
C THR A 121 -3.47 10.68 0.17
N ASN A 122 -4.71 10.96 0.58
CA ASN A 122 -5.76 11.50 -0.30
C ASN A 122 -5.99 10.68 -1.57
N ASN A 123 -6.07 9.35 -1.45
CA ASN A 123 -6.20 8.43 -2.58
C ASN A 123 -5.09 8.57 -3.64
N GLN A 124 -3.89 8.97 -3.23
CA GLN A 124 -2.73 9.09 -4.10
C GLN A 124 -1.65 8.07 -3.74
N PHE A 125 -0.83 7.75 -4.70
CA PHE A 125 0.33 6.87 -4.52
C PHE A 125 1.50 7.34 -5.39
N ILE A 126 2.71 7.04 -4.96
CA ILE A 126 3.94 7.31 -5.70
C ILE A 126 4.46 6.03 -6.34
N HIS A 127 4.94 6.11 -7.57
CA HIS A 127 5.40 4.96 -8.33
C HIS A 127 6.32 5.35 -9.49
N ALA A 128 7.01 4.37 -10.07
CA ALA A 128 7.72 4.53 -11.34
C ALA A 128 6.78 4.16 -12.50
N SER A 129 6.18 5.16 -13.14
CA SER A 129 5.32 4.99 -14.31
C SER A 129 6.15 4.55 -15.53
N THR A 130 5.66 3.55 -16.27
CA THR A 130 6.34 3.05 -17.49
C THR A 130 6.50 4.13 -18.58
N SER A 131 5.57 5.09 -18.63
CA SER A 131 5.56 6.12 -19.68
C SER A 131 6.06 7.50 -19.20
N ARG A 132 6.04 7.78 -17.90
CA ARG A 132 6.34 9.12 -17.35
C ARG A 132 7.43 9.12 -16.29
N GLY A 133 7.96 7.95 -15.93
CA GLY A 133 8.93 7.82 -14.85
C GLY A 133 8.32 7.97 -13.46
N VAL A 134 9.16 8.31 -12.48
CA VAL A 134 8.72 8.45 -11.10
C VAL A 134 7.79 9.65 -10.93
N MET A 135 6.59 9.39 -10.41
CA MET A 135 5.53 10.39 -10.25
C MET A 135 4.51 9.99 -9.17
N ARG A 136 3.60 10.91 -8.88
CA ARG A 136 2.39 10.66 -8.08
C ARG A 136 1.19 10.47 -9.00
N SER A 137 0.35 9.50 -8.69
CA SER A 137 -0.92 9.23 -9.39
C SER A 137 -2.07 9.07 -8.40
N SER A 138 -3.30 9.17 -8.89
CA SER A 138 -4.51 9.00 -8.09
C SER A 138 -5.11 7.60 -8.27
N LEU A 139 -5.50 6.95 -7.16
CA LEU A 139 -6.30 5.73 -7.18
C LEU A 139 -7.72 5.93 -7.74
N ASP A 140 -8.19 7.18 -7.82
CA ASP A 140 -9.48 7.54 -8.41
C ASP A 140 -9.41 7.67 -9.93
N ASN A 141 -8.22 7.72 -10.51
CA ASN A 141 -8.03 7.68 -11.96
C ASN A 141 -8.63 6.40 -12.53
N VAL A 142 -9.36 6.51 -13.65
CA VAL A 142 -10.08 5.38 -14.27
C VAL A 142 -9.17 4.20 -14.54
N TYR A 143 -7.95 4.44 -15.05
CA TYR A 143 -6.98 3.38 -15.35
C TYR A 143 -6.54 2.64 -14.08
N TRP A 144 -6.11 3.37 -13.04
CA TRP A 144 -5.63 2.77 -11.81
C TRP A 144 -6.74 2.07 -11.01
N ARG A 145 -7.92 2.67 -10.96
CA ARG A 145 -9.11 2.07 -10.32
C ARG A 145 -9.50 0.74 -10.96
N LYS A 146 -9.48 0.68 -12.31
CA LYS A 146 -9.82 -0.54 -13.06
C LYS A 146 -8.82 -1.67 -12.84
N ASN A 147 -7.54 -1.33 -12.72
CA ASN A 147 -6.44 -2.30 -12.63
C ASN A 147 -6.02 -2.63 -11.19
N PHE A 148 -6.59 -1.96 -10.19
CA PHE A 148 -6.29 -2.23 -8.78
C PHE A 148 -6.55 -3.71 -8.46
N TRP A 149 -5.56 -4.33 -7.81
CA TRP A 149 -5.62 -5.75 -7.48
C TRP A 149 -5.69 -5.98 -5.97
N GLN A 150 -4.73 -5.48 -5.20
CA GLN A 150 -4.65 -5.62 -3.75
C GLN A 150 -3.77 -4.54 -3.14
N ALA A 151 -3.80 -4.45 -1.81
CA ALA A 151 -2.87 -3.65 -1.03
C ALA A 151 -2.25 -4.48 0.10
N ARG A 152 -1.03 -4.11 0.51
CA ARG A 152 -0.28 -4.81 1.56
C ARG A 152 0.29 -3.80 2.55
N ARG A 153 0.11 -4.08 3.83
CA ARG A 153 0.74 -3.37 4.95
C ARG A 153 1.95 -4.15 5.42
N ILE A 154 3.09 -3.46 5.50
CA ILE A 154 4.37 -4.04 5.88
C ILE A 154 4.59 -3.88 7.39
#